data_9fd08f6559274bb40625af87a2a56d67
#
_entry.id   9fd08f6559274bb40625af87a2a56d67
#
_cell.length_a   1.000
_cell.length_b   1.000
_cell.length_c   1.000
_cell.angle_alpha   90.00
_cell.angle_beta   90.00
_cell.angle_gamma   90.00
#
_symmetry.space_group_name_H-M   'P 1'
#
loop_
_entity.id
_entity.type
_entity.pdbx_description
1 polymer ?
#
loop_
_entity_poly.entity_id
_entity_poly.type
_entity_poly.pdbx_seq_one_letter_code
_entity_poly.pdbx_strand_id
1 'polypeptide(L)'
;MSHQRNPRALLTPAMHHVLERMARAPHLPMHALTAQQARAAYEAGAGVLDIPPHKLARVEDLAIPVRDGSTIAARLYAPDHAPLPLLVYFHGGGFTVGSVATHDSLCRHLSHLAQCAVVSVDY
;
A
#
# COMPACT_ATOMS: atom_id res chain seq x y z
N MET A 1 -4.87 5.29 -40.67
CA MET A 1 -4.97 6.34 -39.62
C MET A 1 -5.49 5.71 -38.35
N SER A 2 -4.61 5.42 -37.38
CA SER A 2 -5.03 4.88 -36.09
C SER A 2 -5.68 5.98 -35.29
N HIS A 3 -6.99 5.89 -35.07
CA HIS A 3 -7.70 6.74 -34.12
C HIS A 3 -7.17 6.41 -32.71
N GLN A 4 -6.22 7.18 -32.26
CA GLN A 4 -5.74 7.13 -30.88
C GLN A 4 -6.91 7.54 -29.98
N ARG A 5 -7.65 6.54 -29.46
CA ARG A 5 -8.74 6.78 -28.52
C ARG A 5 -8.16 7.50 -27.29
N ASN A 6 -8.70 8.67 -26.98
CA ASN A 6 -8.33 9.37 -25.76
C ASN A 6 -8.69 8.48 -24.54
N PRO A 7 -7.72 7.93 -23.81
CA PRO A 7 -8.02 7.03 -22.71
C PRO A 7 -8.82 7.71 -21.58
N ARG A 8 -8.75 9.04 -21.47
CA ARG A 8 -9.54 9.79 -20.49
C ARG A 8 -11.04 9.78 -20.78
N ALA A 9 -11.45 9.55 -22.03
CA ALA A 9 -12.88 9.46 -22.39
C ALA A 9 -13.58 8.21 -21.81
N LEU A 10 -12.81 7.23 -21.31
CA LEU A 10 -13.31 5.99 -20.72
C LEU A 10 -13.41 6.05 -19.18
N LEU A 11 -12.99 7.15 -18.59
CA LEU A 11 -12.99 7.32 -17.13
C LEU A 11 -14.40 7.64 -16.61
N THR A 12 -14.71 7.10 -15.42
CA THR A 12 -15.91 7.54 -14.70
C THR A 12 -15.77 8.99 -14.24
N PRO A 13 -16.87 9.72 -14.00
CA PRO A 13 -16.81 11.08 -13.46
C PRO A 13 -16.02 11.19 -12.16
N ALA A 14 -16.14 10.19 -11.28
CA ALA A 14 -15.38 10.13 -10.03
C ALA A 14 -13.87 10.06 -10.28
N MET A 15 -13.43 9.24 -11.23
CA MET A 15 -12.01 9.12 -11.57
C MET A 15 -11.49 10.38 -12.28
N HIS A 16 -12.29 11.03 -13.12
CA HIS A 16 -11.94 12.34 -13.66
C HIS A 16 -11.63 13.33 -12.56
N HIS A 17 -12.48 13.40 -11.53
CA HIS A 17 -12.31 14.30 -10.39
C HIS A 17 -11.03 14.01 -9.59
N VAL A 18 -10.72 12.74 -9.37
CA VAL A 18 -9.46 12.32 -8.71
C VAL A 18 -8.25 12.81 -9.51
N LEU A 19 -8.21 12.55 -10.83
CA LEU A 19 -7.09 12.95 -11.67
C LEU A 19 -6.93 14.46 -11.77
N GLU A 20 -8.03 15.23 -11.81
CA GLU A 20 -7.97 16.69 -11.77
C GLU A 20 -7.38 17.22 -10.46
N ARG A 21 -7.75 16.62 -9.32
CA ARG A 21 -7.18 17.00 -8.03
C ARG A 21 -5.68 16.68 -7.98
N MET A 22 -5.28 15.50 -8.46
CA MET A 22 -3.86 15.14 -8.55
C MET A 22 -3.08 16.10 -9.44
N ALA A 23 -3.63 16.51 -10.59
CA ALA A 23 -2.99 17.45 -11.51
C ALA A 23 -2.81 18.85 -10.94
N ARG A 24 -3.66 19.27 -10.00
CA ARG A 24 -3.57 20.57 -9.30
C ARG A 24 -2.60 20.56 -8.12
N ALA A 25 -2.25 19.38 -7.60
CA ALA A 25 -1.31 19.27 -6.50
C ALA A 25 0.11 19.64 -6.97
N PRO A 26 0.80 20.56 -6.30
CA PRO A 26 2.18 20.91 -6.65
C PRO A 26 3.12 19.77 -6.27
N HIS A 27 3.46 18.92 -7.23
CA HIS A 27 4.42 17.84 -7.03
C HIS A 27 5.31 17.67 -8.25
N LEU A 28 6.56 17.32 -7.99
CA LEU A 28 7.46 16.87 -9.03
C LEU A 28 7.06 15.46 -9.48
N PRO A 29 7.22 15.16 -10.78
CA PRO A 29 6.97 13.80 -11.25
C PRO A 29 7.95 12.83 -10.58
N MET A 30 7.46 11.63 -10.23
CA MET A 30 8.23 10.66 -9.43
C MET A 30 9.59 10.31 -10.04
N HIS A 31 9.70 10.27 -11.37
CA HIS A 31 10.97 10.02 -12.06
C HIS A 31 12.01 11.13 -11.93
N ALA A 32 11.63 12.32 -11.48
CA ALA A 32 12.53 13.44 -11.19
C ALA A 32 12.98 13.49 -9.73
N LEU A 33 12.49 12.57 -8.89
CA LEU A 33 12.81 12.49 -7.47
C LEU A 33 13.93 11.49 -7.22
N THR A 34 14.70 11.69 -6.15
CA THR A 34 15.52 10.62 -5.59
C THR A 34 14.62 9.53 -5.01
N ALA A 35 15.13 8.30 -4.82
CA ALA A 35 14.37 7.21 -4.21
C ALA A 35 13.79 7.60 -2.83
N GLN A 36 14.57 8.30 -2.02
CA GLN A 36 14.14 8.77 -0.70
C GLN A 36 12.99 9.80 -0.80
N GLN A 37 13.11 10.76 -1.71
CA GLN A 37 12.05 11.75 -1.96
C GLN A 37 10.78 11.10 -2.50
N ALA A 38 10.93 10.12 -3.41
CA ALA A 38 9.80 9.37 -3.95
C ALA A 38 9.06 8.58 -2.87
N ARG A 39 9.78 7.92 -1.95
CA ARG A 39 9.19 7.22 -0.79
C ARG A 39 8.40 8.17 0.10
N ALA A 40 8.99 9.29 0.48
CA ALA A 40 8.33 10.29 1.32
C ALA A 40 7.06 10.85 0.65
N ALA A 41 7.11 11.16 -0.63
CA ALA A 41 5.96 11.65 -1.40
C ALA A 41 4.86 10.59 -1.50
N TYR A 42 5.22 9.33 -1.73
CA TYR A 42 4.28 8.22 -1.78
C TYR A 42 3.60 7.97 -0.42
N GLU A 43 4.35 7.98 0.67
CA GLU A 43 3.81 7.87 2.03
C GLU A 43 2.84 8.99 2.37
N ALA A 44 3.19 10.22 2.04
CA ALA A 44 2.32 11.37 2.29
C ALA A 44 0.99 11.30 1.52
N GLY A 45 0.97 10.64 0.35
CA GLY A 45 -0.22 10.48 -0.49
C GLY A 45 -1.06 9.23 -0.19
N ALA A 46 -0.48 8.19 0.41
CA ALA A 46 -1.08 6.86 0.48
C ALA A 46 -2.43 6.82 1.21
N GLY A 47 -2.60 7.58 2.29
CA GLY A 47 -3.83 7.58 3.07
C GLY A 47 -4.97 8.45 2.53
N VAL A 48 -4.71 9.29 1.51
CA VAL A 48 -5.66 10.34 1.09
C VAL A 48 -6.93 9.77 0.45
N LEU A 49 -6.83 8.66 -0.23
CA LEU A 49 -7.95 7.99 -0.93
C LEU A 49 -8.26 6.62 -0.35
N ASP A 50 -7.60 6.25 0.75
CA ASP A 50 -7.78 4.94 1.35
C ASP A 50 -9.07 4.89 2.19
N ILE A 51 -9.61 3.68 2.34
CA ILE A 51 -10.74 3.44 3.24
C ILE A 51 -10.23 3.41 4.69
N PRO A 52 -11.07 3.76 5.68
CA PRO A 52 -10.66 3.73 7.08
C PRO A 52 -10.14 2.33 7.49
N PRO A 53 -9.04 2.25 8.23
CA PRO A 53 -8.47 0.96 8.64
C PRO A 53 -9.41 0.20 9.56
N HIS A 54 -9.63 -1.08 9.28
CA HIS A 54 -10.45 -1.95 10.13
C HIS A 54 -9.74 -2.26 11.45
N LYS A 55 -10.50 -2.24 12.57
CA LYS A 55 -9.98 -2.69 13.86
C LYS A 55 -9.83 -4.20 13.89
N LEU A 56 -8.67 -4.67 14.32
CA LEU A 56 -8.37 -6.10 14.48
C LEU A 56 -7.99 -6.40 15.93
N ALA A 57 -8.13 -7.67 16.34
CA ALA A 57 -7.74 -8.13 17.66
C ALA A 57 -6.22 -8.08 17.87
N ARG A 58 -5.44 -8.31 16.79
CA ARG A 58 -3.98 -8.28 16.81
C ARG A 58 -3.43 -7.44 15.67
N VAL A 59 -2.55 -6.51 16.01
CA VAL A 59 -1.67 -5.78 15.07
C VAL A 59 -0.33 -5.65 15.76
N GLU A 60 0.69 -6.36 15.27
CA GLU A 60 1.98 -6.52 15.94
C GLU A 60 3.13 -6.30 14.96
N ASP A 61 4.09 -5.46 15.33
CA ASP A 61 5.31 -5.30 14.55
C ASP A 61 6.27 -6.48 14.83
N LEU A 62 6.86 -7.00 13.77
CA LEU A 62 7.76 -8.14 13.79
C LEU A 62 9.12 -7.76 13.23
N ALA A 63 10.17 -8.40 13.72
CA ALA A 63 11.51 -8.41 13.13
C ALA A 63 11.81 -9.82 12.64
N ILE A 64 11.88 -10.01 11.33
CA ILE A 64 12.08 -11.33 10.71
C ILE A 64 13.57 -11.50 10.41
N PRO A 65 14.26 -12.51 11.00
CA PRO A 65 15.65 -12.80 10.68
C PRO A 65 15.79 -13.23 9.22
N VAL A 66 16.80 -12.72 8.54
CA VAL A 66 17.13 -13.09 7.16
C VAL A 66 18.50 -13.75 7.08
N ARG A 67 18.80 -14.34 5.90
CA ARG A 67 19.95 -15.23 5.72
C ARG A 67 21.30 -14.60 6.05
N ASP A 68 21.46 -13.30 5.87
CA ASP A 68 22.71 -12.58 6.12
C ASP A 68 22.93 -12.19 7.59
N GLY A 69 22.00 -12.60 8.49
CA GLY A 69 22.03 -12.27 9.91
C GLY A 69 21.39 -10.93 10.29
N SER A 70 20.91 -10.18 9.30
CA SER A 70 20.10 -8.98 9.56
C SER A 70 18.63 -9.32 9.83
N THR A 71 17.81 -8.33 10.07
CA THR A 71 16.36 -8.48 10.20
C THR A 71 15.64 -7.58 9.21
N ILE A 72 14.47 -8.02 8.76
CA ILE A 72 13.53 -7.24 7.98
C ILE A 72 12.28 -6.97 8.80
N ALA A 73 11.77 -5.75 8.77
CA ALA A 73 10.55 -5.39 9.45
C ALA A 73 9.33 -6.01 8.76
N ALA A 74 8.34 -6.37 9.55
CA ALA A 74 7.05 -6.83 9.06
C ALA A 74 5.97 -6.45 10.07
N ARG A 75 4.70 -6.57 9.67
CA ARG A 75 3.56 -6.39 10.57
C ARG A 75 2.57 -7.52 10.41
N LEU A 76 2.18 -8.10 11.54
CA LEU A 76 1.12 -9.11 11.65
C LEU A 76 -0.22 -8.42 11.88
N TYR A 77 -1.21 -8.88 11.17
CA TYR A 77 -2.62 -8.51 11.32
C TYR A 77 -3.44 -9.77 11.53
N ALA A 78 -4.28 -9.83 12.57
CA ALA A 78 -5.16 -10.97 12.78
C ALA A 78 -6.51 -10.54 13.37
N PRO A 79 -7.63 -11.11 12.88
CA PRO A 79 -8.97 -10.76 13.32
C PRO A 79 -9.27 -11.27 14.73
N ASP A 80 -8.58 -12.33 15.18
CA ASP A 80 -8.69 -12.88 16.52
C ASP A 80 -7.37 -13.51 16.99
N HIS A 81 -7.40 -14.21 18.15
CA HIS A 81 -6.25 -14.87 18.77
C HIS A 81 -6.17 -16.37 18.49
N ALA A 82 -7.13 -16.94 17.78
CA ALA A 82 -7.14 -18.34 17.41
C ALA A 82 -6.07 -18.68 16.37
N PRO A 83 -5.69 -19.96 16.20
CA PRO A 83 -4.91 -20.38 15.04
C PRO A 83 -5.65 -20.08 13.73
N LEU A 84 -5.00 -19.35 12.84
CA LEU A 84 -5.55 -18.90 11.57
C LEU A 84 -4.66 -19.31 10.40
N PRO A 85 -5.22 -19.50 9.20
CA PRO A 85 -4.43 -19.53 7.98
C PRO A 85 -3.58 -18.26 7.85
N LEU A 86 -2.39 -18.38 7.27
CA LEU A 86 -1.45 -17.27 7.11
C LEU A 86 -1.36 -16.86 5.64
N LEU A 87 -1.50 -15.56 5.41
CA LEU A 87 -1.22 -14.89 4.14
C LEU A 87 0.02 -14.01 4.32
N VAL A 88 1.03 -14.21 3.49
CA VAL A 88 2.20 -13.32 3.43
C VAL A 88 1.99 -12.30 2.31
N TYR A 89 2.07 -11.03 2.66
CA TYR A 89 1.80 -9.91 1.76
C TYR A 89 3.08 -9.14 1.44
N PHE A 90 3.35 -8.94 0.17
CA PHE A 90 4.42 -8.09 -0.33
C PHE A 90 3.81 -6.90 -1.07
N HIS A 91 4.02 -5.70 -0.57
CA HIS A 91 3.44 -4.49 -1.16
C HIS A 91 4.01 -4.17 -2.54
N GLY A 92 3.22 -3.48 -3.38
CA GLY A 92 3.68 -2.91 -4.64
C GLY A 92 4.55 -1.68 -4.43
N GLY A 93 5.18 -1.20 -5.51
CA GLY A 93 5.96 0.04 -5.48
C GLY A 93 7.24 0.03 -6.32
N GLY A 94 7.38 -0.97 -7.21
CA GLY A 94 8.53 -1.07 -8.13
C GLY A 94 9.87 -1.16 -7.42
N PHE A 95 9.93 -1.80 -6.26
CA PHE A 95 11.10 -1.90 -5.37
C PHE A 95 11.67 -0.55 -4.91
N THR A 96 10.92 0.53 -5.09
CA THR A 96 11.38 1.90 -4.77
C THR A 96 10.51 2.56 -3.72
N VAL A 97 9.19 2.47 -3.85
CA VAL A 97 8.22 3.10 -2.94
C VAL A 97 7.32 2.04 -2.30
N GLY A 98 6.50 2.47 -1.36
CA GLY A 98 5.64 1.59 -0.59
C GLY A 98 6.30 1.15 0.72
N SER A 99 5.47 0.77 1.67
CA SER A 99 5.87 0.29 3.00
C SER A 99 4.71 -0.48 3.64
N VAL A 100 4.95 -1.09 4.78
CA VAL A 100 3.88 -1.64 5.63
C VAL A 100 2.83 -0.57 5.94
N ALA A 101 3.26 0.66 6.23
CA ALA A 101 2.35 1.75 6.58
C ALA A 101 1.44 2.16 5.42
N THR A 102 1.95 2.21 4.18
CA THR A 102 1.17 2.60 3.01
C THR A 102 0.13 1.57 2.58
N HIS A 103 0.23 0.33 3.09
CA HIS A 103 -0.69 -0.77 2.80
C HIS A 103 -1.39 -1.30 4.06
N ASP A 104 -1.33 -0.55 5.17
CA ASP A 104 -1.89 -0.95 6.46
C ASP A 104 -3.40 -1.20 6.39
N SER A 105 -4.17 -0.26 5.82
CA SER A 105 -5.62 -0.40 5.68
C SER A 105 -5.99 -1.62 4.83
N LEU A 106 -5.31 -1.82 3.69
CA LEU A 106 -5.53 -2.98 2.82
C LEU A 106 -5.29 -4.30 3.57
N CYS A 107 -4.16 -4.44 4.30
CA CYS A 107 -3.84 -5.66 5.04
C CYS A 107 -4.83 -5.94 6.16
N ARG A 108 -5.34 -4.90 6.84
CA ARG A 108 -6.41 -5.04 7.84
C ARG A 108 -7.69 -5.57 7.23
N HIS A 109 -8.10 -5.03 6.09
CA HIS A 109 -9.31 -5.49 5.39
C HIS A 109 -9.15 -6.91 4.83
N LEU A 110 -7.98 -7.25 4.29
CA LEU A 110 -7.69 -8.62 3.87
C LEU A 110 -7.82 -9.60 5.03
N SER A 111 -7.20 -9.28 6.18
CA SER A 111 -7.27 -10.12 7.37
C SER A 111 -8.70 -10.31 7.86
N HIS A 112 -9.46 -9.21 7.95
CA HIS A 112 -10.85 -9.24 8.39
C HIS A 112 -11.77 -10.01 7.44
N LEU A 113 -11.73 -9.71 6.16
CA LEU A 113 -12.64 -10.29 5.18
C LEU A 113 -12.33 -11.77 4.87
N ALA A 114 -11.05 -12.13 4.82
CA ALA A 114 -10.62 -13.50 4.58
C ALA A 114 -10.54 -14.37 5.84
N GLN A 115 -10.73 -13.79 7.03
CA GLN A 115 -10.61 -14.47 8.32
C GLN A 115 -9.27 -15.22 8.44
N CYS A 116 -8.17 -14.55 8.09
CA CYS A 116 -6.82 -15.10 8.14
C CYS A 116 -5.85 -14.11 8.80
N ALA A 117 -4.73 -14.63 9.29
CA ALA A 117 -3.61 -13.78 9.66
C ALA A 117 -2.91 -13.28 8.39
N VAL A 118 -2.50 -12.01 8.38
CA VAL A 118 -1.70 -11.41 7.31
C VAL A 118 -0.38 -10.94 7.88
N VAL A 119 0.74 -11.29 7.25
CA VAL A 119 2.05 -10.72 7.54
C VAL A 119 2.47 -9.87 6.34
N SER A 120 2.52 -8.56 6.55
CA SER A 120 3.00 -7.59 5.56
C SER A 120 4.49 -7.34 5.78
N VAL A 121 5.29 -7.55 4.75
CA VAL A 121 6.76 -7.48 4.81
C VAL A 121 7.23 -6.13 4.28
N ASP A 122 8.10 -5.48 5.04
CA ASP A 122 8.71 -4.18 4.68
C ASP A 122 10.07 -4.43 4.00
N TYR A 123 10.00 -4.90 2.78
CA TYR A 123 11.18 -5.26 1.99
C TYR A 123 11.86 -4.08 1.30
#